data_4b51b15fa47510d69f293bb0d8ae3504
#
_entry.id   4b51b15fa47510d69f293bb0d8ae3504
#
_cell.length_a   1.000
_cell.length_b   1.000
_cell.length_c   1.000
_cell.angle_alpha   90.00
_cell.angle_beta   90.00
_cell.angle_gamma   90.00
#
_symmetry.space_group_name_H-M   'P 1'
#
loop_
_entity.id
_entity.type
_entity.pdbx_description
1 polymer ?
#
loop_
_entity_poly.entity_id
_entity_poly.type
_entity_poly.pdbx_seq_one_letter_code
_entity_poly.pdbx_strand_id
1 'polypeptide(L)'
;MKFDNIKSKFPIFKQKIKGKPLIYLDSANSSQKPKAVIDEISRFYETEYSNVGRSVHTLAVKATNKFEETRDIVKSYINAQYREEIIFTKGATEAINLVASTYGEKFIKEGDEILVTELEHHSNYVPWHYLRKKKGAVIKFASVNENGEIDIDEFKKQITEKTKMIAFTHISNVTGTIMPIKKVTDLAKTKNIPVLIDGTQGAPHSVLDVQDLGCDFYAISCHKMYGPNGLGILYAKKKWVDELPPYQGGGGMINEVKKDEITYADSPNKFEAGTMQTAEVVAFAKSMNFAHECPLGCKPRSATSLSQNIIASALVSPLSSNSSDFLNPLISIEYTPSSIPSVFT
;
A
#
# COMPACT_ATOMS: atom_id res chain seq x y z
N MET A 1 -18.07 -18.48 4.81
CA MET A 1 -18.58 -17.64 5.91
C MET A 1 -19.74 -16.83 5.36
N LYS A 2 -20.90 -16.76 6.05
CA LYS A 2 -22.05 -15.95 5.58
C LYS A 2 -21.74 -14.46 5.77
N PHE A 3 -22.27 -13.59 4.89
CA PHE A 3 -22.02 -12.12 4.93
C PHE A 3 -22.33 -11.48 6.30
N ASP A 4 -23.44 -11.89 6.94
CA ASP A 4 -23.83 -11.37 8.25
C ASP A 4 -22.80 -11.64 9.33
N ASN A 5 -22.09 -12.77 9.24
CA ASN A 5 -21.02 -13.12 10.17
C ASN A 5 -19.76 -12.21 9.96
N ILE A 6 -19.51 -11.77 8.74
CA ILE A 6 -18.40 -10.80 8.48
C ILE A 6 -18.78 -9.43 8.99
N LYS A 7 -19.98 -8.93 8.66
CA LYS A 7 -20.47 -7.61 9.08
C LYS A 7 -20.46 -7.45 10.59
N SER A 8 -20.82 -8.50 11.34
CA SER A 8 -20.85 -8.49 12.81
C SER A 8 -19.48 -8.27 13.45
N LYS A 9 -18.37 -8.57 12.73
CA LYS A 9 -17.01 -8.35 13.21
C LYS A 9 -16.62 -6.85 13.25
N PHE A 10 -17.41 -5.98 12.61
CA PHE A 10 -17.16 -4.54 12.56
C PHE A 10 -18.15 -3.78 13.46
N PRO A 11 -17.71 -3.25 14.61
CA PRO A 11 -18.60 -2.62 15.58
C PRO A 11 -19.31 -1.37 15.00
N ILE A 12 -18.71 -0.68 14.05
CA ILE A 12 -19.27 0.52 13.43
C ILE A 12 -20.65 0.26 12.78
N PHE A 13 -20.89 -0.94 12.25
CA PHE A 13 -22.15 -1.28 11.59
C PHE A 13 -23.33 -1.53 12.53
N LYS A 14 -23.12 -1.44 13.85
CA LYS A 14 -24.20 -1.38 14.85
C LYS A 14 -24.89 -0.01 14.85
N GLN A 15 -24.25 1.02 14.28
CA GLN A 15 -24.78 2.38 14.22
C GLN A 15 -25.93 2.51 13.21
N LYS A 16 -26.80 3.47 13.51
CA LYS A 16 -27.85 3.93 12.59
C LYS A 16 -27.60 5.38 12.20
N ILE A 17 -27.75 5.69 10.94
CA ILE A 17 -27.68 7.04 10.41
C ILE A 17 -29.08 7.46 9.99
N LYS A 18 -29.62 8.51 10.61
CA LYS A 18 -31.04 8.97 10.40
C LYS A 18 -32.04 7.82 10.58
N GLY A 19 -31.83 6.97 11.60
CA GLY A 19 -32.73 5.84 11.93
C GLY A 19 -32.54 4.59 11.07
N LYS A 20 -31.73 4.62 9.99
CA LYS A 20 -31.45 3.48 9.09
C LYS A 20 -30.09 2.84 9.40
N PRO A 21 -29.92 1.53 9.17
CA PRO A 21 -28.61 0.87 9.30
C PRO A 21 -27.54 1.60 8.47
N LEU A 22 -26.33 1.70 9.04
CA LEU A 22 -25.19 2.28 8.32
C LEU A 22 -24.85 1.45 7.06
N ILE A 23 -24.76 2.14 5.93
CA ILE A 23 -24.18 1.66 4.68
C ILE A 23 -22.88 2.44 4.46
N TYR A 24 -21.76 1.75 4.25
CA TYR A 24 -20.44 2.35 4.03
C TYR A 24 -19.85 1.83 2.73
N LEU A 25 -19.70 2.71 1.74
CA LEU A 25 -19.24 2.39 0.38
C LEU A 25 -17.91 3.08 0.03
N ASP A 26 -17.19 3.62 1.02
CA ASP A 26 -15.96 4.40 0.83
C ASP A 26 -14.68 3.64 1.24
N SER A 27 -14.69 2.31 1.09
CA SER A 27 -13.54 1.47 1.47
C SER A 27 -12.30 1.71 0.61
N ALA A 28 -12.46 2.21 -0.62
CA ALA A 28 -11.34 2.61 -1.48
C ALA A 28 -10.53 3.78 -0.88
N ASN A 29 -11.18 4.64 -0.11
CA ASN A 29 -10.53 5.71 0.64
C ASN A 29 -9.95 5.20 1.97
N SER A 30 -10.74 4.52 2.80
CA SER A 30 -10.29 3.87 4.05
C SER A 30 -11.25 2.76 4.45
N SER A 31 -10.76 1.56 4.75
CA SER A 31 -11.61 0.46 5.24
C SER A 31 -12.01 0.66 6.70
N GLN A 32 -13.16 0.13 7.10
CA GLN A 32 -13.55 0.05 8.51
C GLN A 32 -12.69 -0.99 9.25
N LYS A 33 -12.64 -0.90 10.59
CA LYS A 33 -11.75 -1.72 11.41
C LYS A 33 -12.52 -2.84 12.10
N PRO A 34 -12.08 -4.11 11.96
CA PRO A 34 -12.62 -5.21 12.75
C PRO A 34 -12.40 -5.00 14.24
N LYS A 35 -13.31 -5.52 15.07
CA LYS A 35 -13.20 -5.46 16.54
C LYS A 35 -11.86 -5.99 17.03
N ALA A 36 -11.36 -7.07 16.44
CA ALA A 36 -10.07 -7.67 16.82
C ALA A 36 -8.88 -6.73 16.67
N VAL A 37 -8.90 -5.83 15.68
CA VAL A 37 -7.84 -4.82 15.48
C VAL A 37 -7.94 -3.71 16.53
N ILE A 38 -9.16 -3.23 16.78
CA ILE A 38 -9.43 -2.19 17.80
C ILE A 38 -9.00 -2.69 19.17
N ASP A 39 -9.43 -3.91 19.54
CA ASP A 39 -9.13 -4.50 20.84
C ASP A 39 -7.64 -4.75 21.04
N GLU A 40 -6.93 -5.15 19.98
CA GLU A 40 -5.49 -5.41 20.10
C GLU A 40 -4.70 -4.13 20.37
N ILE A 41 -5.09 -2.98 19.78
CA ILE A 41 -4.47 -1.69 20.11
C ILE A 41 -4.66 -1.37 21.60
N SER A 42 -5.90 -1.44 22.10
CA SER A 42 -6.22 -1.16 23.50
C SER A 42 -5.48 -2.13 24.43
N ARG A 43 -5.59 -3.43 24.16
CA ARG A 43 -4.92 -4.47 24.94
C ARG A 43 -3.41 -4.28 25.02
N PHE A 44 -2.79 -3.94 23.88
CA PHE A 44 -1.33 -3.73 23.85
C PHE A 44 -0.91 -2.55 24.74
N TYR A 45 -1.61 -1.42 24.66
CA TYR A 45 -1.34 -0.27 25.52
C TYR A 45 -1.61 -0.57 27.00
N GLU A 46 -2.65 -1.31 27.31
CA GLU A 46 -3.04 -1.64 28.70
C GLU A 46 -2.08 -2.64 29.37
N THR A 47 -1.46 -3.54 28.59
CA THR A 47 -0.83 -4.73 29.20
C THR A 47 0.60 -5.01 28.79
N GLU A 48 1.08 -4.49 27.63
CA GLU A 48 2.36 -4.91 27.04
C GLU A 48 3.17 -3.76 26.44
N TYR A 49 2.65 -2.54 26.48
CA TYR A 49 3.30 -1.41 25.84
C TYR A 49 4.69 -1.12 26.42
N SER A 50 5.65 -1.03 25.51
CA SER A 50 6.97 -0.46 25.73
C SER A 50 7.54 -0.02 24.39
N ASN A 51 8.56 0.85 24.42
CA ASN A 51 9.32 1.14 23.23
C ASN A 51 10.08 -0.12 22.78
N VAL A 52 10.13 -0.33 21.47
CA VAL A 52 10.84 -1.46 20.84
C VAL A 52 12.33 -1.14 20.65
N GLY A 53 13.17 -2.18 20.55
CA GLY A 53 14.58 -2.05 20.23
C GLY A 53 15.52 -2.45 21.37
N ARG A 54 16.41 -1.54 21.80
CA ARG A 54 17.60 -1.87 22.60
C ARG A 54 17.37 -2.11 24.09
N SER A 55 16.17 -1.84 24.62
CA SER A 55 15.88 -2.02 26.05
C SER A 55 15.76 -3.50 26.42
N VAL A 56 16.30 -3.88 27.59
CA VAL A 56 16.41 -5.28 28.03
C VAL A 56 15.38 -5.68 29.10
N HIS A 57 14.53 -4.76 29.54
CA HIS A 57 13.48 -5.11 30.51
C HIS A 57 12.34 -5.90 29.88
N THR A 58 11.63 -6.67 30.68
CA THR A 58 10.63 -7.65 30.23
C THR A 58 9.59 -7.09 29.24
N LEU A 59 9.04 -5.89 29.49
CA LEU A 59 8.04 -5.30 28.58
C LEU A 59 8.65 -4.92 27.23
N ALA A 60 9.87 -4.35 27.21
CA ALA A 60 10.53 -3.99 25.97
C ALA A 60 10.85 -5.24 25.10
N VAL A 61 11.31 -6.31 25.73
CA VAL A 61 11.56 -7.59 25.03
C VAL A 61 10.25 -8.15 24.45
N LYS A 62 9.17 -8.16 25.21
CA LYS A 62 7.85 -8.62 24.73
C LYS A 62 7.33 -7.76 23.58
N ALA A 63 7.40 -6.43 23.71
CA ALA A 63 6.96 -5.50 22.68
C ALA A 63 7.79 -5.68 21.39
N THR A 64 9.12 -5.80 21.53
CA THR A 64 10.03 -6.01 20.39
C THR A 64 9.72 -7.34 19.68
N ASN A 65 9.53 -8.43 20.43
CA ASN A 65 9.20 -9.72 19.85
C ASN A 65 7.89 -9.67 19.05
N LYS A 66 6.84 -9.04 19.56
CA LYS A 66 5.57 -8.89 18.85
C LYS A 66 5.67 -8.00 17.61
N PHE A 67 6.44 -6.94 17.71
CA PHE A 67 6.72 -6.06 16.58
C PHE A 67 7.39 -6.83 15.43
N GLU A 68 8.44 -7.59 15.75
CA GLU A 68 9.18 -8.39 14.78
C GLU A 68 8.38 -9.61 14.29
N GLU A 69 7.55 -10.24 15.13
CA GLU A 69 6.61 -11.28 14.72
C GLU A 69 5.62 -10.75 13.66
N THR A 70 5.15 -9.52 13.83
CA THR A 70 4.31 -8.89 12.81
C THR A 70 5.04 -8.71 11.49
N ARG A 71 6.34 -8.37 11.52
CA ARG A 71 7.18 -8.29 10.31
C ARG A 71 7.25 -9.65 9.60
N ASP A 72 7.42 -10.75 10.33
CA ASP A 72 7.41 -12.10 9.79
C ASP A 72 6.05 -12.49 9.19
N ILE A 73 4.95 -12.08 9.82
CA ILE A 73 3.60 -12.27 9.29
C ILE A 73 3.43 -11.52 7.97
N VAL A 74 3.87 -10.25 7.91
CA VAL A 74 3.85 -9.45 6.66
C VAL A 74 4.67 -10.12 5.58
N LYS A 75 5.93 -10.50 5.89
CA LYS A 75 6.80 -11.23 4.98
C LYS A 75 6.09 -12.43 4.36
N SER A 76 5.48 -13.24 5.21
CA SER A 76 4.78 -14.47 4.77
C SER A 76 3.53 -14.15 3.95
N TYR A 77 2.77 -13.12 4.33
CA TYR A 77 1.53 -12.73 3.67
C TYR A 77 1.75 -12.26 2.22
N ILE A 78 2.85 -11.54 1.95
CA ILE A 78 3.18 -11.05 0.61
C ILE A 78 4.20 -11.93 -0.13
N ASN A 79 4.59 -13.07 0.45
CA ASN A 79 5.63 -13.98 -0.07
C ASN A 79 6.96 -13.29 -0.33
N ALA A 80 7.41 -12.40 0.57
CA ALA A 80 8.76 -11.82 0.51
C ALA A 80 9.81 -12.88 0.92
N GLN A 81 11.00 -12.78 0.36
CA GLN A 81 12.05 -13.77 0.59
C GLN A 81 12.72 -13.60 1.95
N TYR A 82 13.01 -12.35 2.33
CA TYR A 82 13.74 -12.01 3.54
C TYR A 82 12.93 -11.06 4.43
N ARG A 83 13.13 -11.15 5.76
CA ARG A 83 12.52 -10.25 6.74
C ARG A 83 12.96 -8.79 6.53
N GLU A 84 14.20 -8.60 6.16
CA GLU A 84 14.86 -7.32 5.94
C GLU A 84 14.26 -6.54 4.76
N GLU A 85 13.49 -7.21 3.90
CA GLU A 85 12.77 -6.60 2.79
C GLU A 85 11.49 -5.87 3.22
N ILE A 86 11.08 -6.01 4.49
CA ILE A 86 9.87 -5.40 5.05
C ILE A 86 10.26 -4.21 5.90
N ILE A 87 9.83 -3.02 5.49
CA ILE A 87 10.07 -1.75 6.18
C ILE A 87 8.73 -1.17 6.61
N PHE A 88 8.57 -0.86 7.89
CA PHE A 88 7.39 -0.16 8.38
C PHE A 88 7.51 1.35 8.13
N THR A 89 6.42 1.94 7.66
CA THR A 89 6.29 3.37 7.33
C THR A 89 4.96 3.88 7.89
N LYS A 90 4.68 5.19 7.72
CA LYS A 90 3.40 5.79 8.15
C LYS A 90 2.25 5.57 7.15
N GLY A 91 2.56 4.99 5.98
CA GLY A 91 1.61 4.73 4.90
C GLY A 91 2.34 4.58 3.57
N ALA A 92 1.62 4.19 2.52
CA ALA A 92 2.19 4.09 1.17
C ALA A 92 2.82 5.40 0.68
N THR A 93 2.26 6.54 1.09
CA THR A 93 2.85 7.86 0.76
C THR A 93 4.27 7.97 1.28
N GLU A 94 4.54 7.61 2.54
CA GLU A 94 5.91 7.62 3.07
C GLU A 94 6.76 6.55 2.40
N ALA A 95 6.23 5.36 2.16
CA ALA A 95 6.93 4.27 1.48
C ALA A 95 7.45 4.70 0.10
N ILE A 96 6.60 5.35 -0.70
CA ILE A 96 6.98 5.87 -2.02
C ILE A 96 7.97 7.03 -1.90
N ASN A 97 7.78 7.96 -0.95
CA ASN A 97 8.73 9.04 -0.70
C ASN A 97 10.10 8.52 -0.25
N LEU A 98 10.14 7.45 0.56
CA LEU A 98 11.39 6.78 0.95
C LEU A 98 12.15 6.33 -0.30
N VAL A 99 11.49 5.60 -1.20
CA VAL A 99 12.12 5.14 -2.44
C VAL A 99 12.51 6.32 -3.32
N ALA A 100 11.63 7.28 -3.54
CA ALA A 100 11.92 8.44 -4.38
C ALA A 100 13.10 9.27 -3.84
N SER A 101 13.20 9.43 -2.51
CA SER A 101 14.29 10.18 -1.89
C SER A 101 15.60 9.42 -1.95
N THR A 102 15.62 8.16 -1.53
CA THR A 102 16.85 7.38 -1.39
C THR A 102 17.38 6.91 -2.75
N TYR A 103 16.52 6.31 -3.58
CA TYR A 103 16.86 5.91 -4.93
C TYR A 103 17.17 7.13 -5.81
N GLY A 104 16.33 8.16 -5.71
CA GLY A 104 16.51 9.41 -6.44
C GLY A 104 17.81 10.10 -6.10
N GLU A 105 18.22 10.13 -4.82
CA GLU A 105 19.50 10.71 -4.40
C GLU A 105 20.68 9.98 -5.01
N LYS A 106 20.66 8.66 -4.97
CA LYS A 106 21.81 7.82 -5.33
C LYS A 106 21.93 7.57 -6.83
N PHE A 107 20.82 7.38 -7.55
CA PHE A 107 20.85 6.84 -8.91
C PHE A 107 20.29 7.76 -9.98
N ILE A 108 19.50 8.80 -9.65
CA ILE A 108 18.91 9.68 -10.64
C ILE A 108 19.81 10.88 -10.90
N LYS A 109 20.02 11.17 -12.19
CA LYS A 109 20.80 12.30 -12.71
C LYS A 109 19.91 13.17 -13.62
N GLU A 110 20.43 14.33 -14.01
CA GLU A 110 19.77 15.20 -14.98
C GLU A 110 19.48 14.48 -16.30
N GLY A 111 18.26 14.61 -16.78
CA GLY A 111 17.79 13.98 -18.01
C GLY A 111 17.41 12.51 -17.87
N ASP A 112 17.62 11.86 -16.72
CA ASP A 112 17.11 10.50 -16.48
C ASP A 112 15.58 10.51 -16.42
N GLU A 113 14.97 9.46 -16.95
CA GLU A 113 13.52 9.34 -17.07
C GLU A 113 12.93 8.46 -15.98
N ILE A 114 11.80 8.89 -15.43
CA ILE A 114 10.94 8.14 -14.54
C ILE A 114 9.59 7.96 -15.26
N LEU A 115 9.21 6.72 -15.54
CA LEU A 115 7.97 6.39 -16.25
C LEU A 115 6.87 6.05 -15.25
N VAL A 116 5.80 6.83 -15.27
CA VAL A 116 4.57 6.63 -14.45
C VAL A 116 3.37 6.47 -15.39
N THR A 117 2.18 6.16 -14.84
CA THR A 117 0.96 6.15 -15.65
C THR A 117 0.08 7.37 -15.38
N GLU A 118 -0.88 7.62 -16.25
CA GLU A 118 -1.90 8.66 -16.04
C GLU A 118 -2.89 8.31 -14.91
N LEU A 119 -2.91 7.05 -14.44
CA LEU A 119 -3.79 6.57 -13.38
C LEU A 119 -3.21 6.67 -11.97
N GLU A 120 -2.02 7.29 -11.83
CA GLU A 120 -1.34 7.30 -10.54
C GLU A 120 -2.06 8.17 -9.51
N HIS A 121 -2.17 7.64 -8.30
CA HIS A 121 -2.50 8.46 -7.14
C HIS A 121 -1.39 9.50 -6.90
N HIS A 122 -1.74 10.66 -6.39
CA HIS A 122 -0.78 11.75 -6.10
C HIS A 122 0.43 11.27 -5.27
N SER A 123 0.26 10.28 -4.39
CA SER A 123 1.37 9.67 -3.63
C SER A 123 2.44 9.04 -4.50
N ASN A 124 2.06 8.55 -5.70
CA ASN A 124 2.99 7.94 -6.67
C ASN A 124 3.32 8.85 -7.86
N TYR A 125 3.01 10.12 -7.75
CA TYR A 125 3.40 11.13 -8.74
C TYR A 125 4.24 12.26 -8.12
N VAL A 126 3.75 12.88 -7.04
CA VAL A 126 4.35 14.09 -6.45
C VAL A 126 5.80 13.86 -6.00
N PRO A 127 6.19 12.75 -5.39
CA PRO A 127 7.59 12.52 -4.99
C PRO A 127 8.56 12.51 -6.18
N TRP A 128 8.15 11.95 -7.32
CA TRP A 128 8.94 11.96 -8.55
C TRP A 128 9.06 13.36 -9.15
N HIS A 129 8.01 14.18 -9.05
CA HIS A 129 8.06 15.58 -9.46
C HIS A 129 9.08 16.40 -8.64
N TYR A 130 9.32 16.04 -7.38
CA TYR A 130 10.40 16.66 -6.61
C TYR A 130 11.78 16.36 -7.20
N LEU A 131 12.01 15.16 -7.73
CA LEU A 131 13.25 14.84 -8.43
C LEU A 131 13.41 15.63 -9.73
N ARG A 132 12.31 15.89 -10.45
CA ARG A 132 12.32 16.80 -11.61
C ARG A 132 12.85 18.19 -11.21
N LYS A 133 12.35 18.74 -10.10
CA LYS A 133 12.79 20.06 -9.62
C LYS A 133 14.22 20.06 -9.06
N LYS A 134 14.61 19.01 -8.34
CA LYS A 134 15.89 18.97 -7.63
C LYS A 134 17.05 18.50 -8.49
N LYS A 135 16.80 17.59 -9.42
CA LYS A 135 17.85 16.89 -10.18
C LYS A 135 17.70 17.00 -11.70
N GLY A 136 16.65 17.65 -12.21
CA GLY A 136 16.42 17.71 -13.64
C GLY A 136 15.91 16.39 -14.24
N ALA A 137 15.35 15.48 -13.44
CA ALA A 137 14.74 14.25 -13.94
C ALA A 137 13.54 14.55 -14.84
N VAL A 138 13.28 13.70 -15.83
CA VAL A 138 12.14 13.79 -16.75
C VAL A 138 11.07 12.81 -16.31
N ILE A 139 9.85 13.30 -16.04
CA ILE A 139 8.71 12.44 -15.73
C ILE A 139 7.96 12.19 -17.04
N LYS A 140 7.84 10.91 -17.40
CA LYS A 140 7.06 10.46 -18.57
C LYS A 140 5.79 9.78 -18.12
N PHE A 141 4.72 9.98 -18.86
CA PHE A 141 3.42 9.39 -18.59
C PHE A 141 3.08 8.34 -19.66
N ALA A 142 2.82 7.13 -19.21
CA ALA A 142 2.22 6.11 -20.05
C ALA A 142 0.71 6.33 -20.11
N SER A 143 0.20 6.57 -21.30
CA SER A 143 -1.22 6.77 -21.53
C SER A 143 -2.00 5.46 -21.36
N VAL A 144 -3.27 5.60 -20.98
CA VAL A 144 -4.23 4.52 -20.93
C VAL A 144 -5.33 4.75 -21.96
N ASN A 145 -6.00 3.67 -22.37
CA ASN A 145 -7.15 3.77 -23.26
C ASN A 145 -8.40 4.24 -22.47
N GLU A 146 -9.52 4.40 -23.18
CA GLU A 146 -10.81 4.84 -22.59
C GLU A 146 -11.32 3.91 -21.45
N ASN A 147 -10.87 2.65 -21.42
CA ASN A 147 -11.17 1.69 -20.36
C ASN A 147 -10.19 1.77 -19.17
N GLY A 148 -9.21 2.66 -19.21
CA GLY A 148 -8.15 2.77 -18.22
C GLY A 148 -7.11 1.67 -18.28
N GLU A 149 -6.95 1.00 -19.44
CA GLU A 149 -5.99 -0.10 -19.64
C GLU A 149 -4.74 0.42 -20.34
N ILE A 150 -3.57 -0.16 -19.99
CA ILE A 150 -2.30 0.10 -20.69
C ILE A 150 -2.19 -0.81 -21.92
N ASP A 151 -1.87 -0.21 -23.06
CA ASP A 151 -1.32 -0.93 -24.20
C ASP A 151 0.18 -1.22 -23.92
N ILE A 152 0.52 -2.51 -23.81
CA ILE A 152 1.88 -2.93 -23.47
C ILE A 152 2.88 -2.60 -24.58
N ASP A 153 2.49 -2.62 -25.84
CA ASP A 153 3.38 -2.30 -26.96
C ASP A 153 3.67 -0.80 -27.02
N GLU A 154 2.68 0.04 -26.76
CA GLU A 154 2.88 1.49 -26.61
C GLU A 154 3.70 1.83 -25.36
N PHE A 155 3.45 1.15 -24.24
CA PHE A 155 4.24 1.29 -23.00
C PHE A 155 5.71 0.95 -23.25
N LYS A 156 5.98 -0.14 -23.98
CA LYS A 156 7.33 -0.57 -24.35
C LYS A 156 8.09 0.50 -25.15
N LYS A 157 7.42 1.19 -26.06
CA LYS A 157 8.02 2.26 -26.88
C LYS A 157 8.45 3.46 -26.05
N GLN A 158 7.84 3.68 -24.88
CA GLN A 158 8.17 4.78 -24.00
C GLN A 158 9.42 4.52 -23.14
N ILE A 159 9.84 3.26 -23.00
CA ILE A 159 11.05 2.89 -22.27
C ILE A 159 12.27 3.15 -23.16
N THR A 160 13.14 4.07 -22.71
CA THR A 160 14.39 4.42 -23.39
C THR A 160 15.61 4.03 -22.56
N GLU A 161 16.81 4.26 -23.06
CA GLU A 161 18.08 4.07 -22.32
C GLU A 161 18.20 5.03 -21.13
N LYS A 162 17.44 6.12 -21.11
CA LYS A 162 17.37 7.08 -20.01
C LYS A 162 16.39 6.68 -18.93
N THR A 163 15.52 5.70 -19.16
CA THR A 163 14.54 5.25 -18.16
C THR A 163 15.26 4.54 -17.00
N LYS A 164 15.15 5.10 -15.79
CA LYS A 164 15.84 4.60 -14.60
C LYS A 164 14.87 4.09 -13.52
N MET A 165 13.59 4.39 -13.63
CA MET A 165 12.54 3.90 -12.73
C MET A 165 11.23 3.78 -13.50
N ILE A 166 10.47 2.74 -13.22
CA ILE A 166 9.06 2.62 -13.57
C ILE A 166 8.27 2.56 -12.27
N ALA A 167 7.28 3.45 -12.11
CA ALA A 167 6.45 3.50 -10.91
C ALA A 167 4.98 3.59 -11.30
N PHE A 168 4.17 2.59 -10.91
CA PHE A 168 2.76 2.54 -11.31
C PHE A 168 1.88 1.82 -10.30
N THR A 169 0.57 2.05 -10.38
CA THR A 169 -0.41 1.46 -9.47
C THR A 169 -0.69 -0.01 -9.79
N HIS A 170 -1.01 -0.82 -8.77
CA HIS A 170 -1.48 -2.19 -8.98
C HIS A 170 -2.94 -2.22 -9.43
N ILE A 171 -3.78 -1.50 -8.71
CA ILE A 171 -5.20 -1.32 -9.03
C ILE A 171 -5.49 0.17 -8.89
N SER A 172 -6.11 0.76 -9.90
CA SER A 172 -6.49 2.17 -9.85
C SER A 172 -7.54 2.41 -8.76
N ASN A 173 -7.32 3.41 -7.93
CA ASN A 173 -8.29 3.83 -6.91
C ASN A 173 -9.50 4.58 -7.51
N VAL A 174 -9.43 5.00 -8.76
CA VAL A 174 -10.48 5.73 -9.47
C VAL A 174 -11.30 4.79 -10.35
N THR A 175 -10.65 4.07 -11.26
CA THR A 175 -11.31 3.22 -12.25
C THR A 175 -11.49 1.77 -11.79
N GLY A 176 -10.72 1.31 -10.79
CA GLY A 176 -10.68 -0.10 -10.38
C GLY A 176 -9.94 -1.01 -11.37
N THR A 177 -9.34 -0.44 -12.42
CA THR A 177 -8.58 -1.20 -13.41
C THR A 177 -7.38 -1.89 -12.78
N ILE A 178 -7.22 -3.19 -13.05
CA ILE A 178 -6.09 -4.00 -12.61
C ILE A 178 -4.99 -3.89 -13.66
N MET A 179 -3.83 -3.41 -13.24
CA MET A 179 -2.71 -3.20 -14.15
C MET A 179 -1.98 -4.51 -14.43
N PRO A 180 -1.43 -4.69 -15.65
CA PRO A 180 -0.73 -5.91 -16.08
C PRO A 180 0.70 -5.97 -15.51
N ILE A 181 0.84 -6.01 -14.17
CA ILE A 181 2.11 -5.87 -13.44
C ILE A 181 3.18 -6.81 -13.98
N LYS A 182 2.86 -8.10 -14.07
CA LYS A 182 3.82 -9.12 -14.50
C LYS A 182 4.41 -8.82 -15.88
N LYS A 183 3.60 -8.34 -16.82
CA LYS A 183 4.08 -7.97 -18.17
C LYS A 183 5.03 -6.78 -18.11
N VAL A 184 4.72 -5.79 -17.28
CA VAL A 184 5.57 -4.59 -17.11
C VAL A 184 6.87 -4.93 -16.39
N THR A 185 6.84 -5.70 -15.32
CA THR A 185 8.05 -6.10 -14.58
C THR A 185 8.96 -7.00 -15.40
N ASP A 186 8.40 -7.95 -16.17
CA ASP A 186 9.19 -8.79 -17.08
C ASP A 186 9.88 -7.93 -18.18
N LEU A 187 9.17 -6.96 -18.73
CA LEU A 187 9.75 -6.01 -19.69
C LEU A 187 10.86 -5.16 -19.06
N ALA A 188 10.62 -4.57 -17.87
CA ALA A 188 11.59 -3.75 -17.16
C ALA A 188 12.86 -4.55 -16.81
N LYS A 189 12.69 -5.81 -16.41
CA LYS A 189 13.80 -6.73 -16.12
C LYS A 189 14.73 -6.93 -17.29
N THR A 190 14.24 -6.99 -18.55
CA THR A 190 15.07 -7.12 -19.73
C THR A 190 16.00 -5.92 -19.95
N LYS A 191 15.68 -4.79 -19.32
CA LYS A 191 16.44 -3.53 -19.41
C LYS A 191 17.10 -3.12 -18.09
N ASN A 192 17.04 -3.99 -17.06
CA ASN A 192 17.56 -3.72 -15.71
C ASN A 192 16.96 -2.45 -15.06
N ILE A 193 15.71 -2.15 -15.33
CA ILE A 193 15.01 -1.00 -14.78
C ILE A 193 14.22 -1.45 -13.55
N PRO A 194 14.41 -0.86 -12.35
CA PRO A 194 13.64 -1.18 -11.18
C PRO A 194 12.19 -0.71 -11.31
N VAL A 195 11.29 -1.48 -10.69
CA VAL A 195 9.85 -1.22 -10.73
C VAL A 195 9.32 -1.04 -9.32
N LEU A 196 8.67 0.10 -9.07
CA LEU A 196 7.89 0.38 -7.88
C LEU A 196 6.41 0.22 -8.17
N ILE A 197 5.71 -0.52 -7.33
CA ILE A 197 4.26 -0.70 -7.40
C ILE A 197 3.59 0.02 -6.23
N ASP A 198 2.68 0.95 -6.53
CA ASP A 198 1.69 1.40 -5.55
C ASP A 198 0.63 0.31 -5.38
N GLY A 199 0.81 -0.49 -4.34
CA GLY A 199 -0.04 -1.61 -3.99
C GLY A 199 -1.22 -1.25 -3.09
N THR A 200 -1.48 0.03 -2.87
CA THR A 200 -2.46 0.51 -1.89
C THR A 200 -3.86 -0.06 -2.09
N GLN A 201 -4.30 -0.19 -3.34
CA GLN A 201 -5.56 -0.88 -3.67
C GLN A 201 -5.34 -2.36 -4.02
N GLY A 202 -4.16 -2.74 -4.50
CA GLY A 202 -3.86 -4.13 -4.82
C GLY A 202 -3.81 -5.04 -3.59
N ALA A 203 -3.19 -4.57 -2.51
CA ALA A 203 -2.99 -5.37 -1.30
C ALA A 203 -4.29 -5.87 -0.63
N PRO A 204 -5.36 -5.08 -0.49
CA PRO A 204 -6.62 -5.57 0.08
C PRO A 204 -7.46 -6.43 -0.87
N HIS A 205 -7.17 -6.44 -2.18
CA HIS A 205 -8.04 -7.03 -3.20
C HIS A 205 -7.41 -8.18 -4.00
N SER A 206 -6.12 -8.47 -3.78
CA SER A 206 -5.39 -9.52 -4.50
C SER A 206 -4.63 -10.44 -3.54
N VAL A 207 -4.40 -11.68 -3.95
CA VAL A 207 -3.38 -12.52 -3.33
C VAL A 207 -2.03 -11.96 -3.76
N LEU A 208 -1.23 -11.53 -2.78
CA LEU A 208 0.07 -10.93 -3.07
C LEU A 208 1.16 -11.98 -3.08
N ASP A 209 1.93 -11.97 -4.15
CA ASP A 209 3.19 -12.67 -4.28
C ASP A 209 4.21 -11.74 -4.94
N VAL A 210 4.99 -11.05 -4.13
CA VAL A 210 5.95 -10.04 -4.64
C VAL A 210 7.10 -10.68 -5.42
N GLN A 211 7.38 -11.97 -5.19
CA GLN A 211 8.37 -12.71 -5.97
C GLN A 211 7.84 -13.01 -7.37
N ASP A 212 6.58 -13.48 -7.49
CA ASP A 212 5.93 -13.72 -8.79
C ASP A 212 5.68 -12.41 -9.54
N LEU A 213 5.19 -11.35 -8.84
CA LEU A 213 5.04 -10.02 -9.44
C LEU A 213 6.36 -9.47 -9.99
N GLY A 214 7.50 -9.87 -9.42
CA GLY A 214 8.83 -9.50 -9.89
C GLY A 214 9.21 -8.03 -9.64
N CYS A 215 8.39 -7.27 -8.92
CA CYS A 215 8.65 -5.85 -8.62
C CYS A 215 9.83 -5.69 -7.65
N ASP A 216 10.48 -4.52 -7.70
CA ASP A 216 11.60 -4.19 -6.82
C ASP A 216 11.14 -3.53 -5.52
N PHE A 217 10.03 -2.80 -5.61
CA PHE A 217 9.37 -2.12 -4.48
C PHE A 217 7.87 -2.31 -4.57
N TYR A 218 7.22 -2.45 -3.40
CA TYR A 218 5.76 -2.54 -3.30
C TYR A 218 5.28 -1.77 -2.06
N ALA A 219 4.46 -0.75 -2.25
CA ALA A 219 3.98 0.13 -1.17
C ALA A 219 2.55 -0.23 -0.75
N ILE A 220 2.30 -0.30 0.56
CA ILE A 220 1.00 -0.64 1.15
C ILE A 220 0.60 0.40 2.19
N SER A 221 -0.69 0.79 2.17
CA SER A 221 -1.32 1.55 3.26
C SER A 221 -2.21 0.64 4.10
N CYS A 222 -1.85 0.42 5.36
CA CYS A 222 -2.54 -0.55 6.22
C CYS A 222 -3.99 -0.16 6.52
N HIS A 223 -4.33 1.14 6.54
CA HIS A 223 -5.69 1.60 6.79
C HIS A 223 -6.71 1.19 5.71
N LYS A 224 -6.26 0.75 4.55
CA LYS A 224 -7.12 0.19 3.49
C LYS A 224 -7.23 -1.34 3.54
N MET A 225 -6.34 -1.97 4.33
CA MET A 225 -6.34 -3.41 4.63
C MET A 225 -6.92 -3.72 6.01
N TYR A 226 -7.99 -3.04 6.42
CA TYR A 226 -8.63 -3.19 7.73
C TYR A 226 -7.74 -2.83 8.94
N GLY A 227 -6.50 -2.39 8.70
CA GLY A 227 -5.50 -2.05 9.70
C GLY A 227 -5.61 -0.62 10.23
N PRO A 228 -4.80 -0.26 11.22
CA PRO A 228 -4.76 1.07 11.80
C PRO A 228 -4.34 2.15 10.80
N ASN A 229 -4.70 3.40 11.11
CA ASN A 229 -4.15 4.57 10.43
C ASN A 229 -2.70 4.82 10.90
N GLY A 230 -1.94 5.58 10.12
CA GLY A 230 -0.57 5.93 10.48
C GLY A 230 0.43 4.77 10.35
N LEU A 231 0.04 3.70 9.66
CA LEU A 231 0.90 2.56 9.36
C LEU A 231 0.86 2.23 7.87
N GLY A 232 2.02 1.94 7.32
CA GLY A 232 2.22 1.41 5.98
C GLY A 232 3.39 0.44 5.95
N ILE A 233 3.56 -0.18 4.82
CA ILE A 233 4.63 -1.13 4.56
C ILE A 233 5.27 -0.78 3.23
N LEU A 234 6.59 -0.78 3.21
CA LEU A 234 7.38 -0.87 2.00
C LEU A 234 8.02 -2.26 1.94
N TYR A 235 7.68 -3.03 0.93
CA TYR A 235 8.52 -4.12 0.47
C TYR A 235 9.60 -3.53 -0.44
N ALA A 236 10.85 -3.88 -0.20
CA ALA A 236 11.95 -3.57 -1.07
C ALA A 236 12.87 -4.79 -1.18
N LYS A 237 13.19 -5.24 -2.41
CA LYS A 237 14.11 -6.37 -2.61
C LYS A 237 15.42 -6.20 -1.84
N LYS A 238 15.97 -7.30 -1.36
CA LYS A 238 17.22 -7.37 -0.57
C LYS A 238 18.33 -6.50 -1.18
N LYS A 239 18.53 -6.55 -2.49
CA LYS A 239 19.46 -5.69 -3.20
C LYS A 239 19.29 -4.21 -2.85
N TRP A 240 18.05 -3.72 -2.87
CA TRP A 240 17.78 -2.31 -2.64
C TRP A 240 17.88 -1.91 -1.16
N VAL A 241 17.41 -2.76 -0.25
CA VAL A 241 17.58 -2.46 1.17
C VAL A 241 19.04 -2.45 1.60
N ASP A 242 19.92 -3.16 0.92
CA ASP A 242 21.36 -3.11 1.17
C ASP A 242 22.01 -1.86 0.56
N GLU A 243 21.61 -1.50 -0.66
CA GLU A 243 22.25 -0.43 -1.42
C GLU A 243 21.75 0.98 -1.10
N LEU A 244 20.48 1.14 -0.71
CA LEU A 244 19.88 2.46 -0.49
C LEU A 244 20.43 3.11 0.80
N PRO A 245 20.68 4.44 0.78
CA PRO A 245 21.06 5.18 1.98
C PRO A 245 19.88 5.30 2.95
N PRO A 246 20.12 5.67 4.22
CA PRO A 246 19.05 6.02 5.15
C PRO A 246 18.12 7.09 4.58
N TYR A 247 16.84 7.02 4.99
CA TYR A 247 15.81 7.98 4.56
C TYR A 247 15.68 9.16 5.53
N GLN A 248 15.58 8.84 6.81
CA GLN A 248 15.46 9.82 7.90
C GLN A 248 16.57 9.59 8.92
N GLY A 249 17.06 10.66 9.53
CA GLY A 249 18.02 10.58 10.63
C GLY A 249 17.31 10.67 11.98
N GLY A 250 17.72 9.82 12.93
CA GLY A 250 17.15 9.81 14.28
C GLY A 250 17.63 8.66 15.14
N GLY A 251 16.97 8.47 16.27
CA GLY A 251 17.22 7.30 17.13
C GLY A 251 16.75 6.01 16.47
N GLY A 252 17.28 4.88 16.90
CA GLY A 252 16.90 3.55 16.42
C GLY A 252 17.63 3.09 15.15
N MET A 253 17.92 4.00 14.24
CA MET A 253 18.45 3.71 12.91
C MET A 253 19.98 3.76 12.80
N ILE A 254 20.66 4.10 13.88
CA ILE A 254 22.14 4.22 13.96
C ILE A 254 22.76 2.98 14.59
N ASN A 255 23.98 2.65 14.20
CA ASN A 255 24.83 1.68 14.85
C ASN A 255 25.78 2.39 15.83
N GLU A 256 26.59 3.31 15.35
CA GLU A 256 27.53 4.08 16.15
C GLU A 256 27.48 5.57 15.76
N VAL A 257 27.54 6.46 16.76
CA VAL A 257 27.63 7.91 16.56
C VAL A 257 28.91 8.41 17.20
N LYS A 258 29.83 8.90 16.38
CA LYS A 258 31.03 9.63 16.75
C LYS A 258 30.89 11.08 16.35
N LYS A 259 31.80 11.93 16.83
CA LYS A 259 31.78 13.36 16.53
C LYS A 259 31.83 13.67 15.04
N ASP A 260 32.65 12.92 14.31
CA ASP A 260 32.94 13.15 12.89
C ASP A 260 32.51 11.98 11.99
N GLU A 261 31.86 10.95 12.55
CA GLU A 261 31.44 9.77 11.81
C GLU A 261 30.15 9.16 12.40
N ILE A 262 29.22 8.78 11.54
CA ILE A 262 27.98 8.07 11.91
C ILE A 262 27.91 6.80 11.07
N THR A 263 27.72 5.66 11.73
CA THR A 263 27.37 4.41 11.07
C THR A 263 25.93 4.04 11.35
N TYR A 264 25.29 3.39 10.38
CA TYR A 264 23.86 3.10 10.41
C TYR A 264 23.62 1.63 10.74
N ALA A 265 22.46 1.35 11.31
CA ALA A 265 22.00 0.00 11.56
C ALA A 265 21.78 -0.75 10.23
N ASP A 266 21.74 -2.08 10.31
CA ASP A 266 21.36 -2.91 9.19
C ASP A 266 19.88 -2.73 8.82
N SER A 267 19.51 -3.11 7.59
CA SER A 267 18.11 -3.13 7.16
C SER A 267 17.31 -4.15 7.98
N PRO A 268 16.06 -3.87 8.29
CA PRO A 268 15.26 -2.72 7.88
C PRO A 268 15.46 -1.47 8.79
N ASN A 269 16.13 -1.61 9.93
CA ASN A 269 16.20 -0.59 10.99
C ASN A 269 16.77 0.75 10.50
N LYS A 270 17.71 0.74 9.53
CA LYS A 270 18.25 1.99 8.97
C LYS A 270 17.20 2.88 8.29
N PHE A 271 16.01 2.34 7.98
CA PHE A 271 14.91 3.08 7.39
C PHE A 271 13.80 3.42 8.40
N GLU A 272 13.90 2.93 9.63
CA GLU A 272 12.88 3.05 10.68
C GLU A 272 13.38 3.97 11.81
N ALA A 273 13.50 5.25 11.50
CA ALA A 273 14.02 6.23 12.44
C ALA A 273 12.97 6.69 13.47
N GLY A 274 13.39 6.82 14.72
CA GLY A 274 12.55 7.29 15.83
C GLY A 274 11.72 6.19 16.47
N THR A 275 10.83 6.57 17.38
CA THR A 275 9.90 5.62 18.00
C THR A 275 8.84 5.20 17.00
N MET A 276 8.78 3.90 16.72
CA MET A 276 7.85 3.32 15.75
C MET A 276 6.42 3.21 16.32
N GLN A 277 5.44 3.09 15.43
CA GLN A 277 4.02 2.91 15.75
C GLN A 277 3.78 1.48 16.27
N THR A 278 4.30 1.15 17.44
CA THR A 278 4.38 -0.24 17.94
C THR A 278 3.00 -0.88 18.09
N ALA A 279 2.03 -0.16 18.67
CA ALA A 279 0.67 -0.68 18.87
C ALA A 279 -0.04 -0.95 17.55
N GLU A 280 0.13 -0.05 16.58
CA GLU A 280 -0.44 -0.16 15.24
C GLU A 280 0.18 -1.34 14.47
N VAL A 281 1.49 -1.52 14.57
CA VAL A 281 2.18 -2.66 13.95
C VAL A 281 1.66 -3.97 14.54
N VAL A 282 1.62 -4.11 15.86
CA VAL A 282 1.12 -5.33 16.54
C VAL A 282 -0.34 -5.61 16.16
N ALA A 283 -1.19 -4.58 16.13
CA ALA A 283 -2.59 -4.73 15.76
C ALA A 283 -2.79 -5.07 14.27
N PHE A 284 -1.86 -4.68 13.39
CA PHE A 284 -1.94 -5.01 11.98
C PHE A 284 -1.84 -6.52 11.72
N ALA A 285 -1.17 -7.29 12.54
CA ALA A 285 -1.20 -8.75 12.47
C ALA A 285 -2.64 -9.31 12.52
N LYS A 286 -3.52 -8.70 13.33
CA LYS A 286 -4.95 -9.10 13.40
C LYS A 286 -5.70 -8.74 12.12
N SER A 287 -5.30 -7.66 11.44
CA SER A 287 -5.89 -7.29 10.15
C SER A 287 -5.56 -8.30 9.06
N MET A 288 -4.31 -8.75 8.99
CA MET A 288 -3.86 -9.74 8.01
C MET A 288 -4.53 -11.10 8.23
N ASN A 289 -4.65 -11.55 9.48
CA ASN A 289 -5.39 -12.75 9.81
C ASN A 289 -6.87 -12.63 9.39
N PHE A 290 -7.49 -11.48 9.65
CA PHE A 290 -8.86 -11.22 9.21
C PHE A 290 -8.97 -11.23 7.68
N ALA A 291 -8.07 -10.60 6.95
CA ALA A 291 -8.06 -10.56 5.49
C ALA A 291 -7.88 -11.96 4.89
N HIS A 292 -7.03 -12.80 5.49
CA HIS A 292 -6.81 -14.19 5.08
C HIS A 292 -8.06 -15.06 5.30
N GLU A 293 -8.75 -14.87 6.42
CA GLU A 293 -9.99 -15.62 6.75
C GLU A 293 -11.21 -15.13 5.94
N CYS A 294 -11.17 -13.91 5.44
CA CYS A 294 -12.30 -13.27 4.77
C CYS A 294 -12.35 -13.67 3.29
N PRO A 295 -13.37 -14.43 2.85
CA PRO A 295 -13.44 -14.92 1.48
C PRO A 295 -13.67 -13.83 0.43
N LEU A 296 -13.85 -12.58 0.84
CA LEU A 296 -14.18 -11.45 -0.01
C LEU A 296 -12.97 -10.73 -0.63
N GLY A 297 -11.76 -10.94 -0.10
CA GLY A 297 -10.57 -10.20 -0.52
C GLY A 297 -9.45 -11.01 -1.16
N CYS A 298 -9.39 -12.33 -0.93
CA CYS A 298 -8.13 -13.04 -1.14
C CYS A 298 -8.16 -14.19 -2.15
N LYS A 299 -9.21 -14.35 -2.95
CA LYS A 299 -9.18 -15.32 -4.05
C LYS A 299 -9.59 -14.65 -5.34
N PRO A 300 -8.71 -14.52 -6.32
CA PRO A 300 -9.10 -14.06 -7.65
C PRO A 300 -10.08 -15.09 -8.23
N ARG A 301 -11.34 -14.70 -8.36
CA ARG A 301 -12.21 -15.31 -9.36
C ARG A 301 -11.73 -14.74 -10.69
N SER A 302 -11.70 -15.57 -11.73
CA SER A 302 -11.21 -15.27 -13.07
C SER A 302 -11.40 -13.80 -13.47
N ALA A 303 -10.41 -13.22 -14.13
CA ALA A 303 -10.25 -11.81 -14.48
C ALA A 303 -11.47 -11.12 -15.16
N THR A 304 -12.47 -11.88 -15.58
CA THR A 304 -13.68 -11.38 -16.27
C THR A 304 -14.83 -10.93 -15.35
N SER A 305 -14.74 -11.13 -14.03
CA SER A 305 -15.84 -10.79 -13.11
C SER A 305 -15.50 -9.72 -12.05
N LEU A 306 -14.28 -9.20 -12.04
CA LEU A 306 -13.78 -8.33 -10.97
C LEU A 306 -14.14 -6.85 -11.17
N SER A 307 -14.27 -6.37 -12.41
CA SER A 307 -14.47 -4.95 -12.68
C SER A 307 -15.85 -4.38 -12.27
N GLN A 308 -16.85 -5.22 -12.04
CA GLN A 308 -18.21 -4.75 -11.73
C GLN A 308 -18.71 -5.06 -10.31
N ASN A 309 -18.04 -5.89 -9.51
CA ASN A 309 -18.58 -6.39 -8.24
C ASN A 309 -17.79 -6.01 -6.97
N ILE A 310 -16.61 -5.42 -7.08
CA ILE A 310 -15.74 -5.20 -5.90
C ILE A 310 -16.23 -4.05 -5.03
N ILE A 311 -16.88 -3.04 -5.59
CA ILE A 311 -17.32 -1.85 -4.84
C ILE A 311 -18.73 -2.01 -4.28
N ALA A 312 -19.61 -2.74 -4.94
CA ALA A 312 -21.04 -2.83 -4.58
C ALA A 312 -21.41 -4.02 -3.70
N SER A 313 -20.68 -5.16 -3.78
CA SER A 313 -21.14 -6.41 -3.19
C SER A 313 -20.76 -6.63 -1.73
N ALA A 314 -19.82 -5.87 -1.19
CA ALA A 314 -19.26 -6.17 0.14
C ALA A 314 -20.16 -5.79 1.32
N LEU A 315 -21.18 -4.93 1.15
CA LEU A 315 -21.93 -4.37 2.28
C LEU A 315 -23.44 -4.21 2.07
N VAL A 316 -24.00 -4.68 0.96
CA VAL A 316 -25.46 -4.68 0.75
C VAL A 316 -26.02 -6.07 1.07
N SER A 317 -26.70 -6.22 2.18
CA SER A 317 -27.52 -7.41 2.45
C SER A 317 -28.59 -7.52 1.38
N PRO A 318 -28.93 -8.71 0.85
CA PRO A 318 -30.15 -8.85 0.05
C PRO A 318 -31.33 -8.47 0.95
N LEU A 319 -31.98 -7.36 0.63
CA LEU A 319 -33.32 -7.08 1.16
C LEU A 319 -34.22 -8.21 0.73
N SER A 320 -34.93 -8.81 1.68
CA SER A 320 -35.94 -9.83 1.42
C SER A 320 -36.85 -9.38 0.28
N SER A 321 -37.11 -10.28 -0.64
CA SER A 321 -37.93 -10.11 -1.82
C SER A 321 -39.42 -9.87 -1.46
N ASN A 322 -39.78 -8.73 -0.91
CA ASN A 322 -41.16 -8.28 -0.80
C ASN A 322 -41.16 -6.79 -0.41
N SER A 323 -41.01 -5.92 -1.37
CA SER A 323 -41.66 -4.59 -1.40
C SER A 323 -41.26 -3.88 -2.70
N SER A 324 -42.29 -3.65 -3.52
CA SER A 324 -42.26 -2.92 -4.79
C SER A 324 -42.10 -1.40 -4.63
N ASP A 325 -41.67 -0.89 -3.44
CA ASP A 325 -41.77 0.53 -3.10
C ASP A 325 -40.43 1.26 -2.89
N PHE A 326 -39.32 0.71 -3.38
CA PHE A 326 -38.01 1.35 -3.21
C PHE A 326 -37.30 1.70 -4.54
N LEU A 327 -38.03 2.21 -5.50
CA LEU A 327 -37.45 2.88 -6.66
C LEU A 327 -37.84 4.38 -6.61
N ASN A 328 -37.05 5.15 -5.90
CA ASN A 328 -36.65 6.55 -6.13
C ASN A 328 -36.33 7.30 -4.82
N PRO A 329 -35.30 8.16 -4.73
CA PRO A 329 -34.48 8.68 -5.82
C PRO A 329 -33.05 8.14 -5.75
N LEU A 330 -32.59 7.55 -6.83
CA LEU A 330 -31.19 7.51 -7.19
C LEU A 330 -30.71 8.97 -7.23
N ILE A 331 -29.70 9.30 -6.47
CA ILE A 331 -28.82 10.40 -6.81
C ILE A 331 -28.16 9.97 -8.13
N SER A 332 -28.70 10.46 -9.22
CA SER A 332 -28.06 10.43 -10.51
C SER A 332 -26.84 11.35 -10.40
N ILE A 333 -25.69 10.79 -10.11
CA ILE A 333 -24.44 11.46 -10.47
C ILE A 333 -24.36 11.28 -11.98
N GLU A 334 -24.89 12.23 -12.72
CA GLU A 334 -24.59 12.36 -14.13
C GLU A 334 -23.10 12.67 -14.27
N TYR A 335 -22.36 11.65 -14.62
CA TYR A 335 -20.95 11.78 -14.98
C TYR A 335 -20.92 12.33 -16.41
N THR A 336 -20.80 13.64 -16.56
CA THR A 336 -20.45 14.24 -17.85
C THR A 336 -18.92 14.17 -18.01
N PRO A 337 -18.41 13.67 -19.14
CA PRO A 337 -16.96 13.61 -19.40
C PRO A 337 -16.23 14.96 -19.34
N SER A 338 -16.97 16.07 -19.34
CA SER A 338 -16.43 17.43 -19.26
C SER A 338 -16.08 17.90 -17.83
N SER A 339 -16.29 17.09 -16.79
CA SER A 339 -16.02 17.47 -15.40
C SER A 339 -14.74 16.83 -14.82
N ILE A 340 -13.91 16.18 -15.61
CA ILE A 340 -12.54 15.92 -15.22
C ILE A 340 -11.78 17.23 -15.38
N PRO A 341 -11.35 17.91 -14.31
CA PRO A 341 -10.41 19.01 -14.49
C PRO A 341 -9.18 18.41 -15.18
N SER A 342 -8.81 18.97 -16.32
CA SER A 342 -7.52 18.68 -16.93
C SER A 342 -6.45 19.01 -15.88
N VAL A 343 -5.95 17.99 -15.19
CA VAL A 343 -4.91 18.14 -14.16
C VAL A 343 -3.57 18.52 -14.81
N PHE A 344 -3.56 18.60 -16.15
CA PHE A 344 -2.37 18.87 -16.95
C PHE A 344 -2.67 19.86 -18.08
N THR A 345 -2.83 21.12 -17.77
CA THR A 345 -2.51 22.24 -18.65
C THR A 345 -1.51 23.16 -17.96
#